data_7d4b942f7bc5496991549f1ed208c9ea
#
_entry.id   7d4b942f7bc5496991549f1ed208c9ea
#
_cell.length_a   1.000
_cell.length_b   1.000
_cell.length_c   1.000
_cell.angle_alpha   90.00
_cell.angle_beta   90.00
_cell.angle_gamma   90.00
#
_symmetry.space_group_name_H-M   'P 1'
#
loop_
_entity.id
_entity.type
_entity.pdbx_description
1 polymer ?
#
loop_
_entity_poly.entity_id
_entity_poly.type
_entity_poly.pdbx_seq_one_letter_code
_entity_poly.pdbx_strand_id
1 'polypeptide(L)'
;VQISSQDVQSLFEQAGAYLSGHFLLTSGLHSPNYLQCALVLQEPARAERLGRALASLLEETAKTRPDLVISPALGGVIIGHEVARALGVPFLFTERDANRVMTLRRGFTLQPGQKVYVVEDVITTGGSTREVVEVVQASGAVALSAGSIVDRSAGQADVGVPRAALWQLAVESYPPEYCPLCDKGVPVVKPGSRVMPVSGG
;
A
#
# COMPACT_ATOMS: atom_id res chain seq x y z
N VAL A 1 -15.15 0.44 13.28
CA VAL A 1 -15.36 -1.00 12.98
C VAL A 1 -14.00 -1.67 13.10
N GLN A 2 -13.80 -2.48 14.13
CA GLN A 2 -12.57 -3.24 14.29
C GLN A 2 -12.59 -4.48 13.40
N ILE A 3 -11.47 -4.82 12.81
CA ILE A 3 -11.21 -6.05 12.06
C ILE A 3 -9.94 -6.68 12.61
N SER A 4 -9.92 -7.99 12.83
CA SER A 4 -8.71 -8.67 13.27
C SER A 4 -7.75 -8.93 12.09
N SER A 5 -6.45 -9.05 12.37
CA SER A 5 -5.46 -9.46 11.35
C SER A 5 -5.84 -10.79 10.69
N GLN A 6 -6.45 -11.70 11.44
CA GLN A 6 -6.94 -13.00 10.95
C GLN A 6 -8.09 -12.84 9.94
N ASP A 7 -9.03 -11.90 10.20
CA ASP A 7 -10.10 -11.59 9.24
C ASP A 7 -9.53 -10.99 7.95
N VAL A 8 -8.53 -10.08 8.06
CA VAL A 8 -7.87 -9.51 6.87
C VAL A 8 -7.20 -10.62 6.07
N GLN A 9 -6.41 -11.49 6.71
CA GLN A 9 -5.79 -12.65 6.06
C GLN A 9 -6.84 -13.51 5.34
N SER A 10 -7.95 -13.83 6.01
CA SER A 10 -9.04 -14.63 5.42
C SER A 10 -9.65 -13.97 4.18
N LEU A 11 -9.77 -12.65 4.16
CA LEU A 11 -10.23 -11.91 2.97
C LEU A 11 -9.27 -12.07 1.79
N PHE A 12 -7.95 -12.06 2.06
CA PHE A 12 -6.93 -12.28 1.02
C PHE A 12 -6.94 -13.71 0.50
N GLU A 13 -7.06 -14.69 1.37
CA GLU A 13 -7.15 -16.12 1.00
C GLU A 13 -8.39 -16.40 0.15
N GLN A 14 -9.57 -15.94 0.58
CA GLN A 14 -10.84 -16.08 -0.15
C GLN A 14 -10.83 -15.39 -1.52
N ALA A 15 -10.06 -14.30 -1.66
CA ALA A 15 -9.92 -13.60 -2.93
C ALA A 15 -8.84 -14.20 -3.84
N GLY A 16 -8.11 -15.25 -3.41
CA GLY A 16 -6.93 -15.74 -4.11
C GLY A 16 -5.82 -14.69 -4.23
N ALA A 17 -5.78 -13.76 -3.29
CA ALA A 17 -4.89 -12.60 -3.29
C ALA A 17 -3.57 -12.84 -2.53
N TYR A 18 -3.48 -13.94 -1.81
CA TYR A 18 -2.26 -14.41 -1.15
C TYR A 18 -1.66 -15.55 -1.99
N LEU A 19 -0.64 -15.20 -2.77
CA LEU A 19 -0.02 -16.12 -3.73
C LEU A 19 1.25 -16.72 -3.12
N SER A 20 1.43 -18.03 -3.27
CA SER A 20 2.66 -18.75 -2.94
C SER A 20 3.39 -19.14 -4.22
N GLY A 21 4.72 -18.96 -4.26
CA GLY A 21 5.52 -19.20 -5.45
C GLY A 21 6.92 -18.63 -5.34
N HIS A 22 7.49 -18.16 -6.46
CA HIS A 22 8.78 -17.45 -6.48
C HIS A 22 8.61 -16.11 -7.19
N PHE A 23 8.61 -15.03 -6.42
CA PHE A 23 8.25 -13.70 -6.91
C PHE A 23 9.42 -12.72 -6.84
N LEU A 24 9.59 -11.92 -7.91
CA LEU A 24 10.45 -10.74 -7.92
C LEU A 24 9.66 -9.53 -7.45
N LEU A 25 10.06 -8.98 -6.32
CA LEU A 25 9.47 -7.77 -5.75
C LEU A 25 9.98 -6.50 -6.45
N THR A 26 9.27 -5.40 -6.28
CA THR A 26 9.67 -4.07 -6.82
C THR A 26 11.02 -3.61 -6.26
N SER A 27 11.38 -4.04 -5.05
CA SER A 27 12.69 -3.80 -4.43
C SER A 27 13.85 -4.55 -5.07
N GLY A 28 13.59 -5.49 -6.00
CA GLY A 28 14.58 -6.39 -6.56
C GLY A 28 14.83 -7.65 -5.74
N LEU A 29 14.22 -7.76 -4.56
CA LEU A 29 14.30 -8.97 -3.73
C LEU A 29 13.36 -10.06 -4.25
N HIS A 30 13.69 -11.31 -3.95
CA HIS A 30 12.85 -12.48 -4.19
C HIS A 30 12.03 -12.82 -2.95
N SER A 31 10.82 -13.34 -3.15
CA SER A 31 9.94 -13.73 -2.04
C SER A 31 9.17 -15.00 -2.37
N PRO A 32 8.93 -15.91 -1.39
CA PRO A 32 8.06 -17.06 -1.57
C PRO A 32 6.58 -16.68 -1.64
N ASN A 33 6.23 -15.47 -1.26
CA ASN A 33 4.84 -15.03 -1.21
C ASN A 33 4.66 -13.64 -1.85
N TYR A 34 3.50 -13.44 -2.47
CA TYR A 34 3.09 -12.18 -3.06
C TYR A 34 1.64 -11.86 -2.68
N LEU A 35 1.39 -10.60 -2.34
CA LEU A 35 0.06 -10.10 -2.05
C LEU A 35 -0.43 -9.24 -3.19
N GLN A 36 -1.60 -9.60 -3.75
CA GLN A 36 -2.24 -8.86 -4.83
C GLN A 36 -3.50 -8.16 -4.30
N CYS A 37 -3.32 -7.00 -3.67
CA CYS A 37 -4.42 -6.25 -3.06
C CYS A 37 -5.56 -5.92 -4.02
N ALA A 38 -5.26 -5.72 -5.31
CA ALA A 38 -6.28 -5.46 -6.32
C ALA A 38 -7.33 -6.57 -6.39
N LEU A 39 -6.96 -7.85 -6.14
CA LEU A 39 -7.91 -8.97 -6.12
C LEU A 39 -8.86 -8.93 -4.92
N VAL A 40 -8.45 -8.36 -3.80
CA VAL A 40 -9.34 -8.13 -2.66
C VAL A 40 -10.22 -6.91 -2.90
N LEU A 41 -9.60 -5.83 -3.39
CA LEU A 41 -10.23 -4.52 -3.56
C LEU A 41 -11.17 -4.43 -4.78
N GLN A 42 -11.11 -5.39 -5.70
CA GLN A 42 -12.07 -5.45 -6.82
C GLN A 42 -13.51 -5.71 -6.36
N GLU A 43 -13.68 -6.27 -5.16
CA GLU A 43 -14.99 -6.52 -4.55
C GLU A 43 -15.39 -5.30 -3.68
N PRO A 44 -16.36 -4.49 -4.08
CA PRO A 44 -16.72 -3.25 -3.35
C PRO A 44 -17.03 -3.45 -1.87
N ALA A 45 -17.73 -4.54 -1.51
CA ALA A 45 -18.06 -4.83 -0.12
C ALA A 45 -16.80 -5.11 0.74
N ARG A 46 -15.80 -5.78 0.18
CA ARG A 46 -14.52 -6.01 0.85
C ARG A 46 -13.72 -4.73 0.97
N ALA A 47 -13.65 -3.93 -0.10
CA ALA A 47 -12.96 -2.66 -0.13
C ALA A 47 -13.57 -1.69 0.91
N GLU A 48 -14.90 -1.60 0.99
CA GLU A 48 -15.60 -0.83 2.01
C GLU A 48 -15.27 -1.28 3.43
N ARG A 49 -15.32 -2.60 3.69
CA ARG A 49 -15.02 -3.16 5.02
C ARG A 49 -13.60 -2.82 5.46
N LEU A 50 -12.62 -2.97 4.57
CA LEU A 50 -11.22 -2.62 4.83
C LEU A 50 -11.04 -1.11 5.00
N GLY A 51 -11.69 -0.29 4.17
CA GLY A 51 -11.62 1.16 4.24
C GLY A 51 -12.17 1.70 5.58
N ARG A 52 -13.31 1.19 6.05
CA ARG A 52 -13.88 1.56 7.36
C ARG A 52 -12.97 1.16 8.52
N ALA A 53 -12.39 -0.04 8.46
CA ALA A 53 -11.49 -0.52 9.51
C ALA A 53 -10.19 0.30 9.56
N LEU A 54 -9.62 0.61 8.39
CA LEU A 54 -8.40 1.41 8.30
C LEU A 54 -8.64 2.86 8.72
N ALA A 55 -9.79 3.43 8.37
CA ALA A 55 -10.19 4.76 8.83
C ALA A 55 -10.24 4.84 10.36
N SER A 56 -10.91 3.89 11.02
CA SER A 56 -10.97 3.83 12.48
C SER A 56 -9.58 3.69 13.12
N LEU A 57 -8.72 2.83 12.55
CA LEU A 57 -7.36 2.63 13.04
C LEU A 57 -6.49 3.89 12.91
N LEU A 58 -6.64 4.63 11.81
CA LEU A 58 -5.93 5.89 11.58
C LEU A 58 -6.39 7.00 12.53
N GLU A 59 -7.69 7.10 12.82
CA GLU A 59 -8.22 8.03 13.83
C GLU A 59 -7.66 7.72 15.24
N GLU A 60 -7.59 6.44 15.61
CA GLU A 60 -6.98 6.00 16.86
C GLU A 60 -5.48 6.33 16.93
N THR A 61 -4.77 6.18 15.79
CA THR A 61 -3.32 6.43 15.71
C THR A 61 -2.99 7.91 15.77
N ALA A 62 -3.67 8.73 14.97
CA ALA A 62 -3.38 10.17 14.87
C ALA A 62 -4.06 11.01 15.95
N LYS A 63 -5.14 10.52 16.56
CA LYS A 63 -5.99 11.24 17.55
C LYS A 63 -6.48 12.62 17.04
N THR A 64 -6.45 12.82 15.75
CA THR A 64 -6.83 14.06 15.08
C THR A 64 -7.45 13.70 13.74
N ARG A 65 -8.64 14.24 13.44
CA ARG A 65 -9.33 13.98 12.16
C ARG A 65 -8.61 14.68 11.00
N PRO A 66 -8.49 14.04 9.84
CA PRO A 66 -7.94 14.67 8.64
C PRO A 66 -8.96 15.55 7.94
N ASP A 67 -8.46 16.49 7.12
CA ASP A 67 -9.26 17.26 6.17
C ASP A 67 -9.39 16.52 4.83
N LEU A 68 -8.45 15.62 4.52
CA LEU A 68 -8.46 14.77 3.33
C LEU A 68 -7.59 13.52 3.50
N VAL A 69 -7.75 12.59 2.56
CA VAL A 69 -6.90 11.40 2.40
C VAL A 69 -6.15 11.49 1.09
N ILE A 70 -4.89 11.05 1.08
CA ILE A 70 -4.05 10.98 -0.11
C ILE A 70 -3.38 9.61 -0.23
N SER A 71 -3.20 9.13 -1.46
CA SER A 71 -2.55 7.84 -1.73
C SER A 71 -1.57 7.94 -2.89
N PRO A 72 -0.53 7.12 -2.96
CA PRO A 72 0.22 6.95 -4.20
C PRO A 72 -0.60 6.10 -5.19
N ALA A 73 -0.61 6.50 -6.46
CA ALA A 73 -1.17 5.67 -7.51
C ALA A 73 -0.17 4.54 -7.88
N LEU A 74 -0.65 3.33 -8.23
CA LEU A 74 -2.02 2.97 -8.46
C LEU A 74 -2.63 2.16 -7.30
N GLY A 75 -1.83 1.37 -6.57
CA GLY A 75 -2.27 0.39 -5.57
C GLY A 75 -3.12 1.03 -4.46
N GLY A 76 -2.70 2.18 -3.96
CA GLY A 76 -3.37 2.88 -2.87
C GLY A 76 -4.70 3.57 -3.23
N VAL A 77 -5.04 3.69 -4.53
CA VAL A 77 -6.17 4.53 -4.96
C VAL A 77 -7.51 4.01 -4.45
N ILE A 78 -7.78 2.72 -4.59
CA ILE A 78 -9.08 2.16 -4.16
C ILE A 78 -9.23 2.22 -2.64
N ILE A 79 -8.24 1.74 -1.91
CA ILE A 79 -8.32 1.75 -0.44
C ILE A 79 -8.30 3.17 0.13
N GLY A 80 -7.53 4.08 -0.46
CA GLY A 80 -7.52 5.49 -0.05
C GLY A 80 -8.87 6.16 -0.26
N HIS A 81 -9.53 5.90 -1.40
CA HIS A 81 -10.89 6.38 -1.65
C HIS A 81 -11.89 5.81 -0.62
N GLU A 82 -11.80 4.53 -0.29
CA GLU A 82 -12.69 3.91 0.69
C GLU A 82 -12.47 4.45 2.12
N VAL A 83 -11.22 4.74 2.50
CA VAL A 83 -10.91 5.42 3.76
C VAL A 83 -11.50 6.83 3.77
N ALA A 84 -11.30 7.60 2.70
CA ALA A 84 -11.86 8.95 2.57
C ALA A 84 -13.40 8.94 2.62
N ARG A 85 -14.03 7.98 1.94
CA ARG A 85 -15.48 7.77 1.99
C ARG A 85 -15.97 7.46 3.41
N ALA A 86 -15.26 6.60 4.13
CA ALA A 86 -15.60 6.25 5.51
C ALA A 86 -15.49 7.46 6.46
N LEU A 87 -14.50 8.33 6.22
CA LEU A 87 -14.28 9.55 6.99
C LEU A 87 -15.18 10.74 6.52
N GLY A 88 -15.78 10.65 5.33
CA GLY A 88 -16.56 11.75 4.75
C GLY A 88 -15.70 12.95 4.36
N VAL A 89 -14.48 12.72 3.86
CA VAL A 89 -13.53 13.76 3.45
C VAL A 89 -13.10 13.56 1.98
N PRO A 90 -12.54 14.59 1.31
CA PRO A 90 -11.98 14.46 -0.04
C PRO A 90 -10.86 13.42 -0.13
N PHE A 91 -10.70 12.86 -1.33
CA PHE A 91 -9.62 11.95 -1.68
C PHE A 91 -8.79 12.51 -2.83
N LEU A 92 -7.47 12.49 -2.67
CA LEU A 92 -6.49 12.82 -3.70
C LEU A 92 -5.54 11.64 -3.92
N PHE A 93 -4.81 11.66 -5.03
CA PHE A 93 -3.70 10.74 -5.24
C PHE A 93 -2.53 11.41 -5.94
N THR A 94 -1.34 10.89 -5.66
CA THR A 94 -0.11 11.28 -6.34
C THR A 94 0.23 10.27 -7.43
N GLU A 95 0.95 10.72 -8.43
CA GLU A 95 1.46 9.90 -9.53
C GLU A 95 2.94 10.21 -9.74
N ARG A 96 3.69 9.27 -10.28
CA ARG A 96 5.05 9.55 -10.73
C ARG A 96 5.00 10.30 -12.08
N ASP A 97 5.76 11.38 -12.16
CA ASP A 97 5.96 12.12 -13.42
C ASP A 97 6.89 11.36 -14.37
N ALA A 98 7.24 11.99 -15.50
CA ALA A 98 8.15 11.43 -16.50
C ALA A 98 9.55 11.14 -15.94
N ASN A 99 9.98 11.86 -14.90
CA ASN A 99 11.25 11.69 -14.21
C ASN A 99 11.15 10.71 -13.02
N ARG A 100 10.00 10.05 -12.85
CA ARG A 100 9.67 9.13 -11.76
C ARG A 100 9.57 9.80 -10.38
N VAL A 101 9.44 11.11 -10.32
CA VAL A 101 9.22 11.88 -9.09
C VAL A 101 7.74 11.81 -8.70
N MET A 102 7.47 11.51 -7.42
CA MET A 102 6.12 11.52 -6.87
C MET A 102 5.58 12.95 -6.83
N THR A 103 4.40 13.18 -7.41
CA THR A 103 3.85 14.53 -7.54
C THR A 103 2.33 14.54 -7.60
N LEU A 104 1.74 15.66 -7.20
CA LEU A 104 0.32 15.95 -7.44
C LEU A 104 0.12 16.33 -8.90
N ARG A 105 -0.92 15.76 -9.53
CA ARG A 105 -1.28 16.04 -10.93
C ARG A 105 -2.80 16.26 -11.02
N ARG A 106 -3.33 16.35 -12.23
CA ARG A 106 -4.78 16.41 -12.52
C ARG A 106 -5.51 17.61 -11.89
N GLY A 107 -4.77 18.68 -11.59
CA GLY A 107 -5.34 19.85 -10.92
C GLY A 107 -5.53 19.68 -9.39
N PHE A 108 -5.03 18.60 -8.81
CA PHE A 108 -5.02 18.44 -7.37
C PHE A 108 -4.06 19.42 -6.70
N THR A 109 -4.52 20.06 -5.63
CA THR A 109 -3.73 20.97 -4.81
C THR A 109 -3.94 20.69 -3.33
N LEU A 110 -2.93 20.96 -2.53
CA LEU A 110 -2.99 20.97 -1.07
C LEU A 110 -2.85 22.39 -0.56
N GLN A 111 -3.53 22.70 0.54
CA GLN A 111 -3.45 24.00 1.17
C GLN A 111 -2.52 23.93 2.40
N PRO A 112 -1.76 25.02 2.70
CA PRO A 112 -0.97 25.08 3.92
C PRO A 112 -1.83 24.85 5.17
N GLY A 113 -1.31 24.04 6.10
CA GLY A 113 -2.00 23.66 7.33
C GLY A 113 -3.08 22.59 7.19
N GLN A 114 -3.42 22.17 5.99
CA GLN A 114 -4.40 21.11 5.74
C GLN A 114 -3.91 19.78 6.30
N LYS A 115 -4.75 19.09 7.06
CA LYS A 115 -4.42 17.84 7.75
C LYS A 115 -4.72 16.64 6.85
N VAL A 116 -3.76 15.73 6.72
CA VAL A 116 -3.79 14.68 5.71
C VAL A 116 -3.48 13.30 6.32
N TYR A 117 -4.28 12.29 5.97
CA TYR A 117 -3.86 10.89 6.12
C TYR A 117 -3.30 10.39 4.80
N VAL A 118 -2.17 9.67 4.89
CA VAL A 118 -1.55 8.98 3.75
C VAL A 118 -1.96 7.51 3.79
N VAL A 119 -2.53 6.97 2.71
CA VAL A 119 -3.03 5.60 2.67
C VAL A 119 -2.40 4.83 1.51
N GLU A 120 -1.91 3.64 1.80
CA GLU A 120 -1.31 2.70 0.83
C GLU A 120 -2.02 1.35 0.93
N ASP A 121 -1.94 0.51 -0.09
CA ASP A 121 -2.42 -0.86 -0.01
C ASP A 121 -1.41 -1.77 0.74
N VAL A 122 -0.14 -1.73 0.37
CA VAL A 122 0.94 -2.49 1.02
C VAL A 122 2.16 -1.63 1.26
N ILE A 123 2.57 -1.51 2.51
CA ILE A 123 3.88 -0.95 2.87
C ILE A 123 4.92 -2.08 2.90
N THR A 124 5.96 -1.97 2.06
CA THR A 124 7.14 -2.85 2.08
C THR A 124 8.32 -2.14 2.72
N THR A 125 9.07 -1.35 1.96
CA THR A 125 10.14 -0.49 2.48
C THR A 125 9.64 0.87 2.97
N GLY A 126 8.41 1.24 2.61
CA GLY A 126 7.81 2.53 2.92
C GLY A 126 8.20 3.66 1.97
N GLY A 127 8.99 3.38 0.93
CA GLY A 127 9.52 4.43 0.05
C GLY A 127 8.44 5.27 -0.62
N SER A 128 7.44 4.66 -1.27
CA SER A 128 6.35 5.38 -1.93
C SER A 128 5.50 6.18 -0.92
N THR A 129 5.22 5.60 0.24
CA THR A 129 4.46 6.29 1.30
C THR A 129 5.24 7.50 1.83
N ARG A 130 6.56 7.36 2.04
CA ARG A 130 7.43 8.47 2.44
C ARG A 130 7.44 9.59 1.41
N GLU A 131 7.59 9.27 0.12
CA GLU A 131 7.53 10.26 -0.95
C GLU A 131 6.21 11.04 -0.95
N VAL A 132 5.07 10.39 -0.66
CA VAL A 132 3.78 11.08 -0.54
C VAL A 132 3.76 11.99 0.69
N VAL A 133 4.30 11.55 1.83
CA VAL A 133 4.45 12.38 3.04
C VAL A 133 5.28 13.64 2.72
N GLU A 134 6.38 13.49 1.99
CA GLU A 134 7.24 14.61 1.56
C GLU A 134 6.50 15.57 0.63
N VAL A 135 5.68 15.07 -0.31
CA VAL A 135 4.82 15.91 -1.17
C VAL A 135 3.82 16.72 -0.34
N VAL A 136 3.19 16.09 0.65
CA VAL A 136 2.26 16.76 1.57
C VAL A 136 2.97 17.88 2.34
N GLN A 137 4.11 17.58 2.94
CA GLN A 137 4.90 18.54 3.73
C GLN A 137 5.45 19.68 2.87
N ALA A 138 5.95 19.39 1.66
CA ALA A 138 6.44 20.39 0.73
C ALA A 138 5.35 21.40 0.28
N SER A 139 4.08 20.99 0.34
CA SER A 139 2.92 21.85 0.07
C SER A 139 2.52 22.71 1.27
N GLY A 140 3.21 22.59 2.42
CA GLY A 140 2.86 23.25 3.67
C GLY A 140 1.70 22.60 4.42
N ALA A 141 1.18 21.47 3.93
CA ALA A 141 0.17 20.67 4.60
C ALA A 141 0.80 19.77 5.68
N VAL A 142 -0.02 19.19 6.54
CA VAL A 142 0.40 18.40 7.69
C VAL A 142 0.01 16.93 7.48
N ALA A 143 0.99 16.07 7.22
CA ALA A 143 0.78 14.62 7.24
C ALA A 143 0.64 14.16 8.69
N LEU A 144 -0.54 13.69 9.09
CA LEU A 144 -0.83 13.27 10.46
C LEU A 144 -0.38 11.84 10.74
N SER A 145 -0.68 10.94 9.84
CA SER A 145 -0.35 9.51 9.94
C SER A 145 -0.42 8.83 8.58
N ALA A 146 0.20 7.66 8.49
CA ALA A 146 0.09 6.77 7.34
C ALA A 146 -0.60 5.46 7.72
N GLY A 147 -1.37 4.88 6.80
CA GLY A 147 -2.03 3.61 6.99
C GLY A 147 -1.95 2.69 5.79
N SER A 148 -1.96 1.38 6.04
CA SER A 148 -2.01 0.38 4.97
C SER A 148 -2.91 -0.80 5.34
N ILE A 149 -3.37 -1.54 4.32
CA ILE A 149 -4.02 -2.82 4.58
C ILE A 149 -2.98 -3.78 5.14
N VAL A 150 -1.82 -3.87 4.50
CA VAL A 150 -0.75 -4.77 4.89
C VAL A 150 0.56 -4.02 5.10
N ASP A 151 1.25 -4.32 6.20
CA ASP A 151 2.63 -3.94 6.44
C ASP A 151 3.53 -5.18 6.34
N ARG A 152 4.41 -5.21 5.35
CA ARG A 152 5.38 -6.27 5.12
C ARG A 152 6.77 -5.96 5.68
N SER A 153 6.93 -4.80 6.31
CA SER A 153 8.21 -4.38 6.88
C SER A 153 8.47 -4.93 8.28
N ALA A 154 7.56 -5.77 8.79
CA ALA A 154 7.59 -6.21 10.20
C ALA A 154 7.68 -5.03 11.20
N GLY A 155 7.04 -3.90 10.87
CA GLY A 155 7.09 -2.72 11.70
C GLY A 155 8.35 -1.86 11.53
N GLN A 156 9.22 -2.13 10.57
CA GLN A 156 10.52 -1.45 10.42
C GLN A 156 10.49 -0.26 9.42
N ALA A 157 9.48 -0.17 8.54
CA ALA A 157 9.42 0.91 7.57
C ALA A 157 9.28 2.26 8.28
N ASP A 158 10.17 3.19 7.98
CA ASP A 158 10.05 4.58 8.42
C ASP A 158 9.47 5.40 7.26
N VAL A 159 8.28 5.93 7.46
CA VAL A 159 7.56 6.74 6.48
C VAL A 159 7.51 8.22 6.87
N GLY A 160 8.21 8.62 7.93
CA GLY A 160 8.31 10.01 8.40
C GLY A 160 7.13 10.50 9.27
N VAL A 161 6.12 9.65 9.51
CA VAL A 161 4.96 9.93 10.37
C VAL A 161 4.53 8.67 11.12
N PRO A 162 3.74 8.77 12.22
CA PRO A 162 3.13 7.61 12.84
C PRO A 162 2.35 6.78 11.83
N ARG A 163 2.44 5.47 11.91
CA ARG A 163 1.78 4.58 10.96
C ARG A 163 1.08 3.40 11.61
N ALA A 164 0.08 2.86 10.93
CA ALA A 164 -0.66 1.69 11.34
C ALA A 164 -1.01 0.81 10.13
N ALA A 165 -1.23 -0.48 10.38
CA ALA A 165 -1.65 -1.43 9.36
C ALA A 165 -2.70 -2.39 9.94
N LEU A 166 -3.66 -2.80 9.10
CA LEU A 166 -4.66 -3.78 9.50
C LEU A 166 -4.06 -5.17 9.68
N TRP A 167 -3.05 -5.49 8.89
CA TRP A 167 -2.33 -6.76 8.94
C TRP A 167 -0.82 -6.55 8.84
N GLN A 168 -0.09 -6.95 9.87
CA GLN A 168 1.37 -7.02 9.83
C GLN A 168 1.78 -8.43 9.42
N LEU A 169 2.49 -8.54 8.30
CA LEU A 169 2.94 -9.79 7.74
C LEU A 169 4.46 -9.76 7.56
N ALA A 170 5.16 -10.52 8.37
CA ALA A 170 6.57 -10.79 8.11
C ALA A 170 6.69 -11.76 6.93
N VAL A 171 7.04 -11.25 5.76
CA VAL A 171 7.31 -12.08 4.58
C VAL A 171 8.79 -12.17 4.37
N GLU A 172 9.30 -13.38 4.31
CA GLU A 172 10.68 -13.62 3.96
C GLU A 172 10.98 -13.04 2.56
N SER A 173 12.09 -12.34 2.46
CA SER A 173 12.61 -11.85 1.19
C SER A 173 14.11 -12.03 1.16
N TYR A 174 14.62 -12.38 -0.01
CA TYR A 174 16.01 -12.76 -0.20
C TYR A 174 16.64 -11.93 -1.34
N PRO A 175 17.89 -11.49 -1.21
CA PRO A 175 18.67 -11.09 -2.38
C PRO A 175 18.72 -12.24 -3.39
N PRO A 176 18.70 -11.96 -4.72
CA PRO A 176 18.71 -13.00 -5.75
C PRO A 176 19.82 -14.04 -5.59
N GLU A 177 21.00 -13.59 -5.17
CA GLU A 177 22.22 -14.40 -4.96
C GLU A 177 22.14 -15.34 -3.74
N TYR A 178 21.18 -15.12 -2.84
CA TYR A 178 20.97 -15.94 -1.63
C TYR A 178 19.53 -16.50 -1.56
N CYS A 179 18.86 -16.57 -2.70
CA CYS A 179 17.46 -17.01 -2.73
C CYS A 179 17.35 -18.54 -2.78
N PRO A 180 16.81 -19.19 -1.74
CA PRO A 180 16.69 -20.66 -1.71
C PRO A 180 15.73 -21.21 -2.78
N LEU A 181 14.89 -20.37 -3.40
CA LEU A 181 14.02 -20.76 -4.50
C LEU A 181 14.79 -20.74 -5.84
N CYS A 182 15.75 -19.84 -6.01
CA CYS A 182 16.69 -19.86 -7.13
C CYS A 182 17.53 -21.14 -7.10
N ASP A 183 18.07 -21.51 -5.94
CA ASP A 183 18.89 -22.72 -5.75
C ASP A 183 18.12 -24.00 -6.10
N LYS A 184 16.79 -23.98 -5.89
CA LYS A 184 15.88 -25.08 -6.25
C LYS A 184 15.42 -25.03 -7.70
N GLY A 185 15.86 -24.06 -8.49
CA GLY A 185 15.46 -23.88 -9.89
C GLY A 185 13.97 -23.49 -10.08
N VAL A 186 13.30 -22.96 -9.05
CA VAL A 186 11.92 -22.49 -9.18
C VAL A 186 11.90 -21.24 -10.04
N PRO A 187 11.12 -21.21 -11.16
CA PRO A 187 11.06 -20.02 -12.02
C PRO A 187 10.56 -18.78 -11.26
N VAL A 188 11.24 -17.66 -11.46
CA VAL A 188 10.83 -16.39 -10.85
C VAL A 188 9.74 -15.72 -11.69
N VAL A 189 8.70 -15.21 -11.03
CA VAL A 189 7.59 -14.47 -11.64
C VAL A 189 7.58 -13.04 -11.10
N LYS A 190 7.32 -12.07 -11.97
CA LYS A 190 7.11 -10.67 -11.58
C LYS A 190 5.63 -10.32 -11.72
N PRO A 191 4.84 -10.38 -10.64
CA PRO A 191 3.42 -10.06 -10.69
C PRO A 191 3.21 -8.57 -11.01
N GLY A 192 2.10 -8.25 -11.71
CA GLY A 192 1.77 -6.87 -12.08
C GLY A 192 2.57 -6.30 -13.27
N SER A 193 3.57 -7.00 -13.78
CA SER A 193 4.22 -6.68 -15.05
C SER A 193 3.39 -7.25 -16.19
N ARG A 194 3.30 -6.53 -17.31
CA ARG A 194 2.75 -7.10 -18.57
C ARG A 194 3.46 -8.43 -18.80
N VAL A 195 2.68 -9.49 -19.00
CA VAL A 195 3.21 -10.79 -19.42
C VAL A 195 4.02 -10.53 -20.68
N MET A 196 5.34 -10.64 -20.62
CA MET A 196 6.16 -10.70 -21.82
C MET A 196 5.75 -12.00 -22.52
N PRO A 197 5.38 -11.97 -23.80
CA PRO A 197 5.11 -13.20 -24.52
C PRO A 197 6.36 -14.05 -24.44
N VAL A 198 6.21 -15.29 -23.93
CA VAL A 198 7.25 -16.31 -24.01
C VAL A 198 7.48 -16.50 -25.49
N SER A 199 8.60 -16.02 -26.01
CA SER A 199 9.07 -16.34 -27.36
C SER A 199 9.32 -17.85 -27.35
N GLY A 200 8.35 -18.59 -27.88
CA GLY A 200 8.51 -20.00 -28.17
C GLY A 200 9.64 -20.15 -29.16
N GLY A 201 10.66 -20.90 -28.78
CA GLY A 201 11.64 -21.51 -29.65
C GLY A 201 11.24 -22.94 -29.91
#